data_2aa7464e3852a97932389ea1f0bac1ab
#
_entry.id   2aa7464e3852a97932389ea1f0bac1ab
#
_cell.length_a   1.000
_cell.length_b   1.000
_cell.length_c   1.000
_cell.angle_alpha   90.00
_cell.angle_beta   90.00
_cell.angle_gamma   90.00
#
_symmetry.space_group_name_H-M   'P 1'
#
loop_
_entity.id
_entity.type
_entity.pdbx_description
1 polymer ?
#
loop_
_entity_poly.entity_id
_entity_poly.type
_entity_poly.pdbx_seq_one_letter_code
_entity_poly.pdbx_strand_id
1 'polypeptide(L)'
;MKIRWAILGTGTIATEFASHFQADNAELIAVASRSKEKAQGFAEQYGIPAYYDDYMELLADEAVDAIYIALPHSHHHQWIKASLEAGKHVLCEKVITVNKIQLDELVQLAEEKGLYLAEAMTI
;
A
#
# COMPACT_ATOMS: atom_id res chain seq x y z
N MET A 1 -1.70 -8.20 -18.75
CA MET A 1 -2.55 -7.70 -17.66
C MET A 1 -1.71 -6.83 -16.74
N LYS A 2 -2.18 -5.64 -16.43
CA LYS A 2 -1.45 -4.73 -15.55
C LYS A 2 -1.88 -4.90 -14.11
N ILE A 3 -0.90 -4.89 -13.19
CA ILE A 3 -1.17 -4.88 -11.77
C ILE A 3 -1.51 -3.45 -11.37
N ARG A 4 -2.62 -3.27 -10.69
CA ARG A 4 -3.10 -1.94 -10.28
C ARG A 4 -2.74 -1.67 -8.84
N TRP A 5 -1.88 -0.70 -8.63
CA TRP A 5 -1.29 -0.36 -7.33
C TRP A 5 -1.99 0.83 -6.68
N ALA A 6 -1.99 0.83 -5.36
CA ALA A 6 -2.41 1.98 -4.59
C ALA A 6 -1.44 2.20 -3.43
N ILE A 7 -1.39 3.44 -2.93
CA ILE A 7 -0.50 3.81 -1.84
C ILE A 7 -1.33 4.20 -0.62
N LEU A 8 -0.96 3.68 0.54
CA LEU A 8 -1.47 4.19 1.82
C LEU A 8 -0.41 5.13 2.39
N GLY A 9 -0.76 6.41 2.49
CA GLY A 9 0.12 7.46 3.00
C GLY A 9 0.60 8.40 1.90
N THR A 10 0.98 9.61 2.30
CA THR A 10 1.42 10.66 1.36
C THR A 10 2.72 11.34 1.79
N GLY A 11 3.49 10.69 2.67
CA GLY A 11 4.76 11.25 3.16
C GLY A 11 5.92 11.06 2.19
N THR A 12 7.13 11.26 2.71
CA THR A 12 8.36 11.19 1.91
C THR A 12 8.54 9.86 1.20
N ILE A 13 8.26 8.75 1.89
CA ILE A 13 8.42 7.41 1.32
C ILE A 13 7.43 7.20 0.18
N ALA A 14 6.19 7.66 0.34
CA ALA A 14 5.19 7.59 -0.72
C ALA A 14 5.62 8.42 -1.92
N THR A 15 6.19 9.60 -1.68
CA THR A 15 6.71 10.47 -2.73
C THR A 15 7.80 9.77 -3.53
N GLU A 16 8.73 9.11 -2.86
CA GLU A 16 9.79 8.38 -3.55
C GLU A 16 9.22 7.24 -4.40
N PHE A 17 8.28 6.50 -3.86
CA PHE A 17 7.66 5.40 -4.60
C PHE A 17 6.96 5.91 -5.87
N ALA A 18 6.14 6.95 -5.74
CA ALA A 18 5.39 7.51 -6.86
C ALA A 18 6.32 8.13 -7.91
N SER A 19 7.37 8.84 -7.46
CA SER A 19 8.32 9.49 -8.36
C SER A 19 9.10 8.51 -9.22
N HIS A 20 9.38 7.33 -8.68
CA HIS A 20 10.16 6.31 -9.37
C HIS A 20 9.31 5.16 -9.91
N PHE A 21 8.00 5.31 -9.87
CA PHE A 21 7.11 4.25 -10.34
C PHE A 21 7.16 4.17 -11.86
N GLN A 22 7.79 3.13 -12.35
CA GLN A 22 7.89 2.85 -13.77
C GLN A 22 7.84 1.35 -13.97
N ALA A 23 6.77 0.88 -14.57
CA ALA A 23 6.65 -0.55 -14.89
C ALA A 23 5.69 -0.70 -16.06
N ASP A 24 6.08 -1.54 -17.00
CA ASP A 24 5.28 -1.77 -18.20
C ASP A 24 3.99 -2.53 -17.89
N ASN A 25 4.00 -3.32 -16.82
CA ASN A 25 2.88 -4.17 -16.46
C ASN A 25 2.21 -3.74 -15.15
N ALA A 26 2.35 -2.47 -14.77
CA ALA A 26 1.76 -1.98 -13.53
C ALA A 26 1.29 -0.54 -13.70
N GLU A 27 0.25 -0.19 -12.95
CA GLU A 27 -0.30 1.16 -12.93
C GLU A 27 -0.50 1.61 -11.48
N LEU A 28 -0.28 2.90 -11.21
CA LEU A 28 -0.56 3.50 -9.91
C LEU A 28 -1.90 4.22 -10.03
N ILE A 29 -2.95 3.67 -9.43
CA ILE A 29 -4.31 4.12 -9.69
C ILE A 29 -4.98 4.85 -8.53
N ALA A 30 -4.47 4.72 -7.29
CA ALA A 30 -5.11 5.32 -6.13
C ALA A 30 -4.11 5.64 -5.03
N VAL A 31 -4.48 6.61 -4.20
CA VAL A 31 -3.70 6.98 -3.03
C VAL A 31 -4.68 7.35 -1.90
N ALA A 32 -4.32 7.07 -0.67
CA ALA A 32 -5.11 7.46 0.48
C ALA A 32 -4.27 8.16 1.53
N SER A 33 -4.89 9.11 2.21
CA SER A 33 -4.30 9.83 3.33
C SER A 33 -5.43 10.11 4.33
N ARG A 34 -5.06 10.41 5.57
CA ARG A 34 -6.06 10.86 6.55
C ARG A 34 -6.57 12.25 6.24
N SER A 35 -5.87 13.00 5.41
CA SER A 35 -6.27 14.34 4.97
C SER A 35 -6.68 14.28 3.52
N LYS A 36 -7.91 14.69 3.23
CA LYS A 36 -8.40 14.75 1.87
C LYS A 36 -7.54 15.66 1.00
N GLU A 37 -7.13 16.80 1.55
CA GLU A 37 -6.28 17.75 0.83
C GLU A 37 -4.94 17.14 0.44
N LYS A 38 -4.33 16.39 1.35
CA LYS A 38 -3.05 15.74 1.07
C LYS A 38 -3.21 14.64 0.02
N ALA A 39 -4.27 13.85 0.12
CA ALA A 39 -4.53 12.79 -0.84
C ALA A 39 -4.78 13.38 -2.23
N GLN A 40 -5.61 14.41 -2.31
CA GLN A 40 -5.91 15.07 -3.57
C GLN A 40 -4.66 15.70 -4.20
N GLY A 41 -3.89 16.44 -3.40
CA GLY A 41 -2.67 17.09 -3.89
C GLY A 41 -1.65 16.09 -4.38
N PHE A 42 -1.49 14.97 -3.67
CA PHE A 42 -0.58 13.92 -4.07
C PHE A 42 -1.03 13.28 -5.39
N ALA A 43 -2.33 13.00 -5.52
CA ALA A 43 -2.88 12.43 -6.73
C ALA A 43 -2.69 13.35 -7.94
N GLU A 44 -2.93 14.65 -7.75
CA GLU A 44 -2.72 15.62 -8.82
C GLU A 44 -1.26 15.74 -9.23
N GLN A 45 -0.35 15.71 -8.25
CA GLN A 45 1.08 15.83 -8.54
C GLN A 45 1.62 14.66 -9.37
N TYR A 46 1.13 13.46 -9.13
CA TYR A 46 1.64 12.25 -9.77
C TYR A 46 0.71 11.65 -10.80
N GLY A 47 -0.37 12.35 -11.12
CA GLY A 47 -1.31 11.86 -12.15
C GLY A 47 -2.07 10.61 -11.75
N ILE A 48 -2.35 10.46 -10.45
CA ILE A 48 -3.07 9.30 -9.93
C ILE A 48 -4.58 9.57 -10.07
N PRO A 49 -5.33 8.67 -10.71
CA PRO A 49 -6.74 8.97 -11.04
C PRO A 49 -7.70 8.98 -9.85
N ALA A 50 -7.38 8.31 -8.76
CA ALA A 50 -8.29 8.24 -7.61
C ALA A 50 -7.57 8.60 -6.31
N TYR A 51 -8.30 9.22 -5.39
CA TYR A 51 -7.76 9.49 -4.06
C TYR A 51 -8.86 9.30 -3.02
N TYR A 52 -8.46 8.94 -1.80
CA TYR A 52 -9.35 8.66 -0.69
C TYR A 52 -8.85 9.33 0.57
N ASP A 53 -9.77 9.77 1.42
CA ASP A 53 -9.42 10.28 2.74
C ASP A 53 -9.62 9.25 3.86
N ASP A 54 -9.89 8.02 3.48
CA ASP A 54 -10.09 6.91 4.40
C ASP A 54 -9.40 5.67 3.81
N TYR A 55 -8.50 5.06 4.59
CA TYR A 55 -7.75 3.90 4.12
C TYR A 55 -8.68 2.71 3.83
N MET A 56 -9.72 2.53 4.64
CA MET A 56 -10.65 1.42 4.42
C MET A 56 -11.43 1.57 3.12
N GLU A 57 -11.77 2.80 2.75
CA GLU A 57 -12.44 3.04 1.48
C GLU A 57 -11.56 2.65 0.29
N LEU A 58 -10.26 2.97 0.37
CA LEU A 58 -9.32 2.56 -0.68
C LEU A 58 -9.23 1.04 -0.74
N LEU A 59 -9.14 0.37 0.41
CA LEU A 59 -9.04 -1.08 0.45
C LEU A 59 -10.30 -1.78 -0.07
N ALA A 60 -11.44 -1.10 -0.06
CA ALA A 60 -12.69 -1.62 -0.61
C ALA A 60 -12.79 -1.44 -2.13
N ASP A 61 -11.86 -0.73 -2.73
CA ASP A 61 -11.87 -0.49 -4.18
C ASP A 61 -11.43 -1.76 -4.91
N GLU A 62 -12.36 -2.37 -5.63
CA GLU A 62 -12.10 -3.61 -6.35
C GLU A 62 -11.11 -3.46 -7.50
N ALA A 63 -10.89 -2.23 -7.96
CA ALA A 63 -9.93 -1.97 -9.03
C ALA A 63 -8.48 -2.09 -8.55
N VAL A 64 -8.23 -2.05 -7.24
CA VAL A 64 -6.89 -2.11 -6.66
C VAL A 64 -6.47 -3.56 -6.45
N ASP A 65 -5.30 -3.93 -6.96
CA ASP A 65 -4.74 -5.29 -6.81
C ASP A 65 -3.69 -5.38 -5.72
N ALA A 66 -2.91 -4.32 -5.53
CA ALA A 66 -1.77 -4.33 -4.61
C ALA A 66 -1.66 -3.00 -3.88
N ILE A 67 -1.17 -3.07 -2.64
CA ILE A 67 -1.03 -1.92 -1.76
C ILE A 67 0.43 -1.71 -1.40
N TYR A 68 0.90 -0.48 -1.54
CA TYR A 68 2.20 -0.06 -1.00
C TYR A 68 1.95 0.68 0.32
N ILE A 69 2.48 0.15 1.41
CA ILE A 69 2.30 0.75 2.74
C ILE A 69 3.43 1.75 2.98
N ALA A 70 3.09 3.04 2.97
CA ALA A 70 4.02 4.13 3.21
C ALA A 70 3.65 4.87 4.50
N LEU A 71 3.48 4.10 5.57
CA LEU A 71 3.04 4.60 6.87
C LEU A 71 4.13 4.36 7.92
N PRO A 72 4.07 5.07 9.08
CA PRO A 72 5.01 4.81 10.16
C PRO A 72 4.97 3.35 10.62
N HIS A 73 6.10 2.86 11.11
CA HIS A 73 6.24 1.45 11.52
C HIS A 73 5.17 1.01 12.52
N SER A 74 4.76 1.90 13.42
CA SER A 74 3.74 1.58 14.41
C SER A 74 2.38 1.23 13.82
N HIS A 75 2.16 1.58 12.54
CA HIS A 75 0.91 1.31 11.85
C HIS A 75 1.00 0.15 10.87
N HIS A 76 2.18 -0.43 10.68
CA HIS A 76 2.38 -1.46 9.65
C HIS A 76 1.52 -2.69 9.88
N HIS A 77 1.56 -3.27 11.08
CA HIS A 77 0.81 -4.49 11.36
C HIS A 77 -0.68 -4.31 11.03
N GLN A 78 -1.27 -3.25 11.54
CA GLN A 78 -2.69 -2.97 11.36
C GLN A 78 -3.08 -2.89 9.88
N TRP A 79 -2.32 -2.13 9.10
CA TRP A 79 -2.70 -1.88 7.71
C TRP A 79 -2.25 -2.96 6.75
N ILE A 80 -1.18 -3.68 7.05
CA ILE A 80 -0.83 -4.88 6.31
C ILE A 80 -1.94 -5.92 6.47
N LYS A 81 -2.38 -6.14 7.72
CA LYS A 81 -3.45 -7.10 8.00
C LYS A 81 -4.75 -6.71 7.29
N ALA A 82 -5.16 -5.44 7.38
CA ALA A 82 -6.37 -4.96 6.73
C ALA A 82 -6.29 -5.12 5.20
N SER A 83 -5.13 -4.85 4.61
CA SER A 83 -4.93 -4.98 3.17
C SER A 83 -5.04 -6.44 2.72
N LEU A 84 -4.42 -7.36 3.46
CA LEU A 84 -4.51 -8.79 3.15
C LEU A 84 -5.95 -9.29 3.31
N GLU A 85 -6.64 -8.84 4.36
CA GLU A 85 -8.05 -9.22 4.58
C GLU A 85 -8.95 -8.71 3.46
N ALA A 86 -8.58 -7.59 2.84
CA ALA A 86 -9.30 -7.04 1.69
C ALA A 86 -8.95 -7.74 0.37
N GLY A 87 -8.06 -8.74 0.41
CA GLY A 87 -7.66 -9.48 -0.78
C GLY A 87 -6.61 -8.80 -1.63
N LYS A 88 -5.80 -7.92 -1.04
CA LYS A 88 -4.78 -7.18 -1.76
C LYS A 88 -3.39 -7.72 -1.46
N HIS A 89 -2.53 -7.74 -2.47
CA HIS A 89 -1.11 -8.00 -2.26
C HIS A 89 -0.49 -6.81 -1.54
N VAL A 90 0.57 -7.02 -0.77
CA VAL A 90 1.17 -5.96 0.03
C VAL A 90 2.67 -5.86 -0.19
N LEU A 91 3.13 -4.64 -0.39
CA LEU A 91 4.55 -4.28 -0.35
C LEU A 91 4.71 -3.18 0.69
N CYS A 92 5.61 -3.33 1.63
CA CYS A 92 5.86 -2.27 2.59
C CYS A 92 7.36 -2.05 2.78
N GLU A 93 7.72 -0.90 3.36
CA GLU A 93 9.12 -0.59 3.62
C GLU A 93 9.72 -1.54 4.65
N LYS A 94 11.03 -1.61 4.69
CA LYS A 94 11.76 -2.52 5.59
C LYS A 94 11.25 -2.39 7.02
N VAL A 95 11.34 -3.51 7.76
CA VAL A 95 10.77 -3.71 9.07
C VAL A 95 9.24 -3.72 8.97
N ILE A 96 8.74 -4.80 8.41
CA ILE A 96 7.30 -5.03 8.25
C ILE A 96 6.58 -4.94 9.59
N THR A 97 7.13 -5.58 10.62
CA THR A 97 6.55 -5.52 11.96
C THR A 97 7.65 -5.42 13.01
N VAL A 98 7.24 -5.17 14.23
CA VAL A 98 8.16 -5.00 15.35
C VAL A 98 8.45 -6.29 16.11
N ASN A 99 7.72 -7.38 15.87
CA ASN A 99 8.02 -8.65 16.53
C ASN A 99 7.67 -9.84 15.65
N LYS A 100 8.26 -10.97 16.01
CA LYS A 100 8.13 -12.20 15.23
C LYS A 100 6.72 -12.76 15.23
N ILE A 101 5.99 -12.65 16.32
CA ILE A 101 4.63 -13.18 16.41
C ILE A 101 3.72 -12.46 15.42
N GLN A 102 3.83 -11.15 15.35
CA GLN A 102 3.05 -10.35 14.40
C GLN A 102 3.43 -10.66 12.95
N LEU A 103 4.72 -10.84 12.70
CA LEU A 103 5.18 -11.19 11.35
C LEU A 103 4.65 -12.56 10.93
N ASP A 104 4.73 -13.56 11.81
CA ASP A 104 4.24 -14.90 11.51
C ASP A 104 2.74 -14.88 11.22
N GLU A 105 1.95 -14.10 11.97
CA GLU A 105 0.53 -13.93 11.73
C GLU A 105 0.26 -13.40 10.32
N LEU A 106 0.99 -12.37 9.93
CA LEU A 106 0.79 -11.75 8.61
C LEU A 106 1.20 -12.68 7.48
N VAL A 107 2.32 -13.39 7.64
CA VAL A 107 2.79 -14.34 6.63
C VAL A 107 1.78 -15.46 6.46
N GLN A 108 1.25 -15.98 7.56
CA GLN A 108 0.25 -17.04 7.51
C GLN A 108 -1.03 -16.57 6.82
N LEU A 109 -1.47 -15.36 7.13
CA LEU A 109 -2.66 -14.77 6.52
C LEU A 109 -2.48 -14.62 5.00
N ALA A 110 -1.31 -14.14 4.57
CA ALA A 110 -1.00 -13.99 3.16
C ALA A 110 -1.03 -15.35 2.45
N GLU A 111 -0.43 -16.38 3.05
CA GLU A 111 -0.43 -17.72 2.48
C GLU A 111 -1.83 -18.30 2.35
N GLU A 112 -2.65 -18.14 3.39
CA GLU A 112 -4.03 -18.66 3.38
C GLU A 112 -4.86 -18.03 2.26
N LYS A 113 -4.60 -16.78 1.93
CA LYS A 113 -5.35 -16.06 0.90
C LYS A 113 -4.69 -16.09 -0.47
N GLY A 114 -3.52 -16.72 -0.60
CA GLY A 114 -2.80 -16.76 -1.86
C GLY A 114 -2.28 -15.40 -2.30
N LEU A 115 -1.90 -14.55 -1.35
CA LEU A 115 -1.43 -13.19 -1.62
C LEU A 115 0.07 -13.05 -1.37
N TYR A 116 0.69 -12.07 -2.03
CA TYR A 116 2.08 -11.73 -1.79
C TYR A 116 2.20 -10.68 -0.69
N LEU A 117 3.13 -10.91 0.21
CA LEU A 117 3.54 -9.95 1.22
C LEU A 117 5.06 -9.81 1.10
N ALA A 118 5.52 -8.62 0.76
CA ALA A 118 6.95 -8.37 0.55
C ALA A 118 7.40 -7.12 1.27
N GLU A 119 8.67 -7.10 1.63
CA GLU A 119 9.33 -5.95 2.21
C GLU A 119 10.15 -5.27 1.14
N ALA A 120 9.95 -3.95 0.95
CA ALA A 120 10.71 -3.20 -0.02
C ALA A 120 12.15 -3.05 0.48
N MET A 121 13.09 -3.54 -0.31
CA MET A 121 14.50 -3.42 0.03
C MET A 121 15.08 -2.18 -0.65
N THR A 122 15.61 -1.29 0.16
CA THR A 122 16.39 -0.17 -0.35
C THR A 122 17.80 -0.67 -0.66
N ILE A 123 18.13 -0.62 -1.89
CA ILE A 123 19.48 -0.97 -2.33
C ILE A 123 20.29 0.30 -2.45
#